data_ae45b77d356af4c66416197860178759
#
_entry.id   ae45b77d356af4c66416197860178759
#
_cell.length_a   1.000
_cell.length_b   1.000
_cell.length_c   1.000
_cell.angle_alpha   90.00
_cell.angle_beta   90.00
_cell.angle_gamma   90.00
#
_symmetry.space_group_name_H-M   'P 1'
#
loop_
_entity.id
_entity.type
_entity.pdbx_description
1 polymer ?
#
loop_
_entity_poly.entity_id
_entity_poly.type
_entity_poly.pdbx_seq_one_letter_code
_entity_poly.pdbx_strand_id
1 'polypeptide(L)'
;TLSLHDALPIYPGQKRDYDSDYGGFTCCNGTGMENHVKYQAAAYAKTDDTLYVNLYMPTTVTWDEMGVSVKQETNFPSEHSKLTVNGSGDFTMKLRVPYWATAGFEVKVNGETICTNPEVSTYVEIDRAWSDGDVVEITMPYTLHLDKTPDKVDGSTVASLMYGPLVMVAKDDRETYVPMNWYTVVLSENLEDSVEVVTGPDAEDGSVPHLVTNGLHFYPMYDAYNYRYHAYVKVEETQSVVNKDQLQSLVDSAADALQENYGEDKIGRAHV
;
A
#
# COMPACT_ATOMS: atom_id res chain seq x y z
N THR A 1 19.42 -1.02 0.32
CA THR A 1 18.13 -1.01 -0.40
C THR A 1 17.85 0.41 -0.82
N LEU A 2 18.07 0.73 -2.09
CA LEU A 2 17.59 1.99 -2.65
C LEU A 2 16.06 1.92 -2.60
N SER A 3 15.47 2.76 -1.78
CA SER A 3 14.01 2.95 -1.75
C SER A 3 13.55 3.42 -3.13
N LEU A 4 12.37 2.99 -3.58
CA LEU A 4 11.73 3.57 -4.76
C LEU A 4 11.60 5.11 -4.62
N HIS A 5 11.61 5.64 -3.41
CA HIS A 5 11.64 7.08 -3.10
C HIS A 5 12.89 7.78 -3.65
N ASP A 6 14.05 7.10 -3.72
CA ASP A 6 15.29 7.70 -4.21
C ASP A 6 15.30 7.90 -5.73
N ALA A 7 14.41 7.20 -6.45
CA ALA A 7 14.23 7.33 -7.90
C ALA A 7 12.98 8.14 -8.29
N LEU A 8 12.18 8.59 -7.31
CA LEU A 8 11.00 9.41 -7.57
C LEU A 8 11.42 10.83 -7.93
N PRO A 9 10.79 11.45 -8.95
CA PRO A 9 10.98 12.87 -9.19
C PRO A 9 10.55 13.65 -7.95
N ILE A 10 11.52 14.30 -7.31
CA ILE A 10 11.32 15.13 -6.11
C ILE A 10 10.58 16.43 -6.40
N TYR A 11 10.17 16.66 -7.63
CA TYR A 11 9.48 17.87 -8.05
C TYR A 11 8.01 17.60 -8.36
N PRO A 12 7.08 18.43 -7.87
CA PRO A 12 5.66 18.32 -8.21
C PRO A 12 5.42 18.51 -9.70
N GLY A 13 4.39 17.84 -10.24
CA GLY A 13 3.95 18.02 -11.61
C GLY A 13 4.88 17.45 -12.67
N GLN A 14 5.65 16.44 -12.34
CA GLN A 14 6.48 15.73 -13.31
C GLN A 14 5.60 14.92 -14.28
N LYS A 15 6.04 14.87 -15.53
CA LYS A 15 5.48 13.98 -16.54
C LYS A 15 6.53 12.94 -16.91
N ARG A 16 6.13 11.69 -16.93
CA ARG A 16 6.97 10.59 -17.36
C ARG A 16 6.64 10.25 -18.79
N ASP A 17 7.62 10.40 -19.67
CA ASP A 17 7.56 9.98 -21.07
C ASP A 17 8.68 8.99 -21.35
N TYR A 18 8.52 8.13 -22.37
CA TYR A 18 9.64 7.34 -22.87
C TYR A 18 10.66 8.28 -23.55
N ASP A 19 11.93 8.05 -23.23
CA ASP A 19 13.01 8.73 -23.88
C ASP A 19 13.16 8.28 -25.34
N SER A 20 13.82 9.11 -26.15
CA SER A 20 14.25 8.69 -27.47
C SER A 20 15.35 7.63 -27.37
N ASP A 21 15.50 6.77 -28.38
CA ASP A 21 16.43 5.63 -28.39
C ASP A 21 17.90 6.00 -28.05
N TYR A 22 18.26 7.26 -28.17
CA TYR A 22 19.64 7.77 -28.00
C TYR A 22 19.73 8.98 -27.06
N GLY A 23 18.65 9.43 -26.48
CA GLY A 23 18.61 10.60 -25.59
C GLY A 23 18.26 10.24 -24.15
N GLY A 24 18.73 11.05 -23.20
CA GLY A 24 18.23 11.02 -21.81
C GLY A 24 18.71 9.87 -20.94
N PHE A 25 19.66 9.04 -21.37
CA PHE A 25 20.20 7.98 -20.53
C PHE A 25 20.98 8.57 -19.34
N THR A 26 20.42 8.41 -18.13
CA THR A 26 21.00 8.91 -16.88
C THR A 26 21.41 7.76 -15.96
N CYS A 27 22.13 8.08 -14.87
CA CYS A 27 22.47 7.10 -13.83
C CYS A 27 21.22 6.44 -13.22
N CYS A 28 20.10 7.17 -13.10
CA CYS A 28 18.85 6.64 -12.60
C CYS A 28 18.26 5.55 -13.50
N ASN A 29 18.38 5.68 -14.81
CA ASN A 29 17.96 4.67 -15.77
C ASN A 29 18.78 3.39 -15.60
N GLY A 30 20.12 3.52 -15.44
CA GLY A 30 21.01 2.39 -15.17
C GLY A 30 20.65 1.68 -13.87
N THR A 31 20.42 2.40 -12.79
CA THR A 31 19.99 1.84 -11.51
C THR A 31 18.62 1.14 -11.62
N GLY A 32 17.67 1.73 -12.35
CA GLY A 32 16.36 1.12 -12.60
C GLY A 32 16.47 -0.21 -13.35
N MET A 33 17.35 -0.31 -14.34
CA MET A 33 17.62 -1.56 -15.06
C MET A 33 18.24 -2.63 -14.17
N GLU A 34 19.19 -2.25 -13.29
CA GLU A 34 19.80 -3.18 -12.34
C GLU A 34 18.80 -3.77 -11.34
N ASN A 35 17.80 -3.00 -10.93
CA ASN A 35 16.81 -3.47 -9.97
C ASN A 35 16.07 -4.72 -10.46
N HIS A 36 15.72 -4.79 -11.75
CA HIS A 36 15.02 -5.95 -12.29
C HIS A 36 15.84 -7.24 -12.19
N VAL A 37 17.15 -7.16 -12.32
CA VAL A 37 18.06 -8.30 -12.13
C VAL A 37 18.18 -8.66 -10.65
N LYS A 38 18.16 -7.66 -9.76
CA LYS A 38 18.34 -7.84 -8.30
C LYS A 38 17.11 -8.42 -7.61
N TYR A 39 15.90 -8.22 -8.15
CA TYR A 39 14.68 -8.81 -7.56
C TYR A 39 14.79 -10.33 -7.47
N GLN A 40 15.29 -10.98 -8.49
CA GLN A 40 15.47 -12.43 -8.50
C GLN A 40 16.44 -12.91 -7.41
N ALA A 41 17.52 -12.17 -7.17
CA ALA A 41 18.50 -12.49 -6.14
C ALA A 41 17.99 -12.19 -4.70
N ALA A 42 16.99 -11.30 -4.56
CA ALA A 42 16.46 -10.89 -3.26
C ALA A 42 15.16 -11.63 -2.87
N ALA A 43 14.48 -12.29 -3.82
CA ALA A 43 13.20 -12.94 -3.59
C ALA A 43 13.26 -14.02 -2.51
N TYR A 44 14.37 -14.75 -2.47
CA TYR A 44 14.60 -15.81 -1.51
C TYR A 44 16.01 -15.72 -0.92
N ALA A 45 16.13 -16.23 0.31
CA ALA A 45 17.42 -16.54 0.92
C ALA A 45 17.32 -17.92 1.59
N LYS A 46 18.45 -18.59 1.78
CA LYS A 46 18.47 -19.90 2.47
C LYS A 46 19.65 -20.04 3.40
N THR A 47 19.48 -20.86 4.42
CA THR A 47 20.55 -21.47 5.22
C THR A 47 20.58 -22.98 4.94
N ASP A 48 21.22 -23.77 5.80
CA ASP A 48 21.26 -25.22 5.62
C ASP A 48 19.88 -25.89 5.81
N ASP A 49 19.00 -25.28 6.62
CA ASP A 49 17.72 -25.82 7.05
C ASP A 49 16.53 -24.83 6.94
N THR A 50 16.79 -23.61 6.49
CA THR A 50 15.77 -22.56 6.48
C THR A 50 15.66 -21.88 5.11
N LEU A 51 14.43 -21.77 4.58
CA LEU A 51 14.08 -20.99 3.38
C LEU A 51 13.37 -19.70 3.79
N TYR A 52 13.94 -18.55 3.43
CA TYR A 52 13.34 -17.23 3.60
C TYR A 52 12.61 -16.81 2.33
N VAL A 53 11.34 -16.45 2.44
CA VAL A 53 10.53 -15.86 1.37
C VAL A 53 10.42 -14.36 1.62
N ASN A 54 11.18 -13.56 0.86
CA ASN A 54 11.32 -12.12 1.09
C ASN A 54 10.44 -11.26 0.19
N LEU A 55 10.17 -11.72 -1.04
CA LEU A 55 9.33 -11.01 -2.00
C LEU A 55 8.21 -11.93 -2.50
N TYR A 56 7.01 -11.37 -2.52
CA TYR A 56 5.82 -12.05 -3.04
C TYR A 56 5.67 -11.72 -4.53
N MET A 57 6.23 -12.58 -5.38
CA MET A 57 6.24 -12.43 -6.83
C MET A 57 6.16 -13.80 -7.52
N PRO A 58 5.59 -13.91 -8.73
CA PRO A 58 5.45 -15.21 -9.41
C PRO A 58 6.83 -15.75 -9.78
N THR A 59 7.28 -16.77 -9.03
CA THR A 59 8.62 -17.34 -9.12
C THR A 59 8.61 -18.83 -8.73
N THR A 60 9.70 -19.52 -9.04
CA THR A 60 10.01 -20.84 -8.48
C THR A 60 11.44 -20.82 -7.97
N VAL A 61 11.64 -21.19 -6.72
CA VAL A 61 12.95 -21.45 -6.15
C VAL A 61 13.20 -22.93 -6.09
N THR A 62 14.37 -23.37 -6.54
CA THR A 62 14.84 -24.75 -6.43
C THR A 62 15.94 -24.83 -5.35
N TRP A 63 15.80 -25.78 -4.47
CA TRP A 63 16.75 -26.06 -3.41
C TRP A 63 17.27 -27.48 -3.58
N ASP A 64 18.32 -27.61 -4.40
CA ASP A 64 18.86 -28.89 -4.86
C ASP A 64 19.35 -29.75 -3.70
N GLU A 65 20.00 -29.16 -2.69
CA GLU A 65 20.56 -29.88 -1.54
C GLU A 65 19.45 -30.51 -0.67
N MET A 66 18.27 -29.92 -0.65
CA MET A 66 17.09 -30.41 0.07
C MET A 66 16.19 -31.30 -0.82
N GLY A 67 16.41 -31.30 -2.13
CA GLY A 67 15.60 -32.04 -3.08
C GLY A 67 14.17 -31.50 -3.24
N VAL A 68 13.96 -30.20 -2.95
CA VAL A 68 12.63 -29.54 -3.03
C VAL A 68 12.67 -28.33 -3.95
N SER A 69 11.51 -27.96 -4.46
CA SER A 69 11.28 -26.65 -5.04
C SER A 69 10.00 -26.03 -4.46
N VAL A 70 9.97 -24.69 -4.39
CA VAL A 70 8.78 -23.96 -3.96
C VAL A 70 8.36 -23.03 -5.08
N LYS A 71 7.14 -23.28 -5.61
CA LYS A 71 6.50 -22.44 -6.62
C LYS A 71 5.63 -21.41 -5.92
N GLN A 72 5.84 -20.14 -6.24
CA GLN A 72 5.01 -19.03 -5.76
C GLN A 72 4.13 -18.51 -6.90
N GLU A 73 2.83 -18.45 -6.64
CA GLU A 73 1.80 -17.93 -7.52
C GLU A 73 1.15 -16.71 -6.86
N THR A 74 1.22 -15.59 -7.55
CA THR A 74 0.60 -14.33 -7.17
C THR A 74 0.49 -13.45 -8.40
N ASN A 75 -0.37 -12.46 -8.36
CA ASN A 75 -0.39 -11.35 -9.32
C ASN A 75 0.05 -10.07 -8.62
N PHE A 76 0.46 -9.07 -9.36
CA PHE A 76 0.76 -7.75 -8.79
C PHE A 76 -0.06 -6.69 -9.53
N PRO A 77 -0.79 -5.83 -8.79
CA PRO A 77 -0.99 -5.85 -7.34
C PRO A 77 -1.99 -6.94 -6.89
N SER A 78 -1.72 -7.58 -5.76
CA SER A 78 -2.64 -8.56 -5.14
C SER A 78 -2.41 -8.64 -3.64
N GLU A 79 -3.48 -8.87 -2.90
CA GLU A 79 -3.47 -9.15 -1.47
C GLU A 79 -3.15 -10.60 -1.15
N HIS A 80 -2.97 -11.44 -2.18
CA HIS A 80 -2.83 -12.88 -2.03
C HIS A 80 -1.55 -13.42 -2.65
N SER A 81 -0.95 -14.40 -1.96
CA SER A 81 0.15 -15.19 -2.49
C SER A 81 -0.01 -16.65 -2.07
N LYS A 82 0.29 -17.58 -2.99
CA LYS A 82 0.21 -19.00 -2.76
C LYS A 82 1.55 -19.64 -3.08
N LEU A 83 2.10 -20.41 -2.12
CA LEU A 83 3.30 -21.21 -2.33
C LEU A 83 2.94 -22.67 -2.34
N THR A 84 3.48 -23.43 -3.30
CA THR A 84 3.32 -24.88 -3.39
C THR A 84 4.69 -25.51 -3.28
N VAL A 85 4.85 -26.44 -2.32
CA VAL A 85 6.05 -27.24 -2.15
C VAL A 85 5.99 -28.43 -3.10
N ASN A 86 7.04 -28.64 -3.91
CA ASN A 86 7.21 -29.82 -4.73
C ASN A 86 8.42 -30.60 -4.20
N GLY A 87 8.24 -31.89 -3.97
CA GLY A 87 9.17 -32.75 -3.24
C GLY A 87 8.85 -32.80 -1.75
N SER A 88 9.74 -33.43 -0.97
CA SER A 88 9.53 -33.59 0.48
C SER A 88 10.84 -33.32 1.21
N GLY A 89 10.74 -32.67 2.36
CA GLY A 89 11.93 -32.33 3.18
C GLY A 89 11.53 -31.77 4.53
N ASP A 90 12.47 -31.80 5.44
CA ASP A 90 12.30 -31.26 6.80
C ASP A 90 13.07 -29.92 6.89
N PHE A 91 12.34 -28.82 6.87
CA PHE A 91 12.93 -27.47 6.88
C PHE A 91 11.97 -26.41 7.42
N THR A 92 12.53 -25.32 7.86
CA THR A 92 11.81 -24.12 8.30
C THR A 92 11.55 -23.20 7.10
N MET A 93 10.30 -22.79 6.87
CA MET A 93 9.97 -21.70 5.95
C MET A 93 9.69 -20.43 6.72
N LYS A 94 10.37 -19.33 6.37
CA LYS A 94 10.19 -18.00 6.97
C LYS A 94 9.57 -17.04 5.95
N LEU A 95 8.35 -16.59 6.24
CA LEU A 95 7.56 -15.71 5.40
C LEU A 95 7.69 -14.27 5.90
N ARG A 96 8.21 -13.36 5.10
CA ARG A 96 8.36 -11.97 5.50
C ARG A 96 7.00 -11.30 5.74
N VAL A 97 6.85 -10.63 6.87
CA VAL A 97 5.72 -9.74 7.17
C VAL A 97 6.12 -8.32 6.80
N PRO A 98 5.55 -7.74 5.73
CA PRO A 98 5.90 -6.38 5.31
C PRO A 98 5.52 -5.33 6.37
N TYR A 99 6.24 -4.20 6.39
CA TYR A 99 5.99 -3.10 7.34
C TYR A 99 4.59 -2.48 7.20
N TRP A 100 4.04 -2.50 5.99
CA TRP A 100 2.73 -1.94 5.67
C TRP A 100 1.57 -2.90 5.98
N ALA A 101 1.82 -4.19 6.21
CA ALA A 101 0.80 -5.21 6.50
C ALA A 101 0.38 -5.16 7.97
N THR A 102 -0.20 -4.04 8.38
CA THR A 102 -0.50 -3.73 9.80
C THR A 102 -1.77 -4.37 10.32
N ALA A 103 -2.64 -4.89 9.44
CA ALA A 103 -3.89 -5.55 9.83
C ALA A 103 -4.27 -6.64 8.82
N GLY A 104 -4.91 -7.70 9.31
CA GLY A 104 -5.48 -8.76 8.48
C GLY A 104 -4.46 -9.71 7.83
N PHE A 105 -3.17 -9.63 8.15
CA PHE A 105 -2.19 -10.59 7.65
C PHE A 105 -2.51 -11.99 8.19
N GLU A 106 -2.68 -12.95 7.28
CA GLU A 106 -3.01 -14.34 7.63
C GLU A 106 -2.13 -15.30 6.83
N VAL A 107 -1.72 -16.39 7.50
CA VAL A 107 -1.04 -17.52 6.86
C VAL A 107 -1.81 -18.80 7.14
N LYS A 108 -2.09 -19.53 6.08
CA LYS A 108 -2.66 -20.89 6.13
C LYS A 108 -1.67 -21.91 5.56
N VAL A 109 -1.68 -23.09 6.13
CA VAL A 109 -1.00 -24.27 5.57
C VAL A 109 -2.03 -25.36 5.34
N ASN A 110 -2.18 -25.79 4.08
CA ASN A 110 -3.18 -26.78 3.68
C ASN A 110 -4.61 -26.42 4.14
N GLY A 111 -4.94 -25.13 4.10
CA GLY A 111 -6.25 -24.60 4.52
C GLY A 111 -6.40 -24.38 6.02
N GLU A 112 -5.45 -24.81 6.86
CA GLU A 112 -5.46 -24.53 8.30
C GLU A 112 -4.74 -23.22 8.61
N THR A 113 -5.41 -22.29 9.32
CA THR A 113 -4.81 -21.03 9.77
C THR A 113 -3.78 -21.28 10.87
N ILE A 114 -2.54 -20.87 10.62
CA ILE A 114 -1.43 -21.04 11.56
C ILE A 114 -0.97 -19.73 12.21
N CYS A 115 -1.23 -18.59 11.55
CA CYS A 115 -0.85 -17.28 12.06
C CYS A 115 -1.81 -16.21 11.57
N THR A 116 -2.15 -15.26 12.45
CA THR A 116 -2.92 -14.06 12.13
C THR A 116 -2.31 -12.85 12.79
N ASN A 117 -2.24 -11.73 12.07
CA ASN A 117 -1.74 -10.44 12.55
C ASN A 117 -0.39 -10.53 13.30
N PRO A 118 0.65 -11.15 12.71
CA PRO A 118 1.99 -11.15 13.30
C PRO A 118 2.55 -9.73 13.37
N GLU A 119 3.62 -9.55 14.14
CA GLU A 119 4.36 -8.29 14.18
C GLU A 119 4.92 -7.97 12.78
N VAL A 120 4.74 -6.72 12.32
CA VAL A 120 5.27 -6.26 11.04
C VAL A 120 6.80 -6.15 11.07
N SER A 121 7.42 -6.15 9.89
CA SER A 121 8.89 -6.12 9.73
C SER A 121 9.62 -7.32 10.37
N THR A 122 8.90 -8.44 10.50
CA THR A 122 9.40 -9.73 11.01
C THR A 122 9.19 -10.85 10.00
N TYR A 123 9.26 -12.08 10.47
CA TYR A 123 8.93 -13.29 9.71
C TYR A 123 7.97 -14.19 10.49
N VAL A 124 6.98 -14.74 9.78
CA VAL A 124 6.25 -15.92 10.27
C VAL A 124 7.10 -17.14 10.01
N GLU A 125 7.36 -17.91 11.04
CA GLU A 125 8.18 -19.12 11.00
C GLU A 125 7.31 -20.37 10.99
N ILE A 126 7.56 -21.27 10.05
CA ILE A 126 6.86 -22.54 9.87
C ILE A 126 7.90 -23.64 9.82
N ASP A 127 8.09 -24.31 10.94
CA ASP A 127 9.00 -25.46 11.08
C ASP A 127 8.23 -26.76 10.99
N ARG A 128 8.48 -27.55 9.94
CA ARG A 128 7.76 -28.82 9.72
C ARG A 128 8.40 -29.73 8.69
N ALA A 129 8.03 -31.00 8.74
CA ALA A 129 8.25 -31.93 7.63
C ALA A 129 7.25 -31.58 6.50
N TRP A 130 7.77 -31.12 5.37
CA TRP A 130 6.98 -30.77 4.18
C TRP A 130 6.80 -32.00 3.28
N SER A 131 5.65 -32.08 2.69
CA SER A 131 5.27 -33.12 1.72
C SER A 131 5.03 -32.52 0.34
N ASP A 132 5.21 -33.31 -0.70
CA ASP A 132 4.88 -32.92 -2.07
C ASP A 132 3.42 -32.49 -2.19
N GLY A 133 3.19 -31.29 -2.73
CA GLY A 133 1.87 -30.69 -2.87
C GLY A 133 1.40 -29.88 -1.65
N ASP A 134 2.19 -29.75 -0.56
CA ASP A 134 1.84 -28.86 0.55
C ASP A 134 1.70 -27.41 0.05
N VAL A 135 0.67 -26.72 0.54
CA VAL A 135 0.30 -25.37 0.12
C VAL A 135 0.36 -24.42 1.30
N VAL A 136 1.02 -23.28 1.09
CA VAL A 136 0.98 -22.13 1.99
C VAL A 136 0.23 -20.99 1.31
N GLU A 137 -0.82 -20.50 1.94
CA GLU A 137 -1.62 -19.36 1.47
C GLU A 137 -1.36 -18.18 2.39
N ILE A 138 -1.10 -17.03 1.78
CA ILE A 138 -0.81 -15.79 2.50
C ILE A 138 -1.80 -14.75 2.04
N THR A 139 -2.46 -14.10 2.99
CA THR A 139 -3.33 -12.95 2.75
C THR A 139 -2.71 -11.72 3.41
N MET A 140 -2.59 -10.63 2.65
CA MET A 140 -1.96 -9.37 3.06
C MET A 140 -2.85 -8.20 2.63
N PRO A 141 -3.94 -7.91 3.37
CA PRO A 141 -4.85 -6.82 3.00
C PRO A 141 -4.10 -5.49 2.89
N TYR A 142 -4.39 -4.73 1.85
CA TYR A 142 -3.79 -3.42 1.66
C TYR A 142 -4.47 -2.40 2.58
N THR A 143 -3.66 -1.70 3.36
CA THR A 143 -4.09 -0.62 4.24
C THR A 143 -3.60 0.71 3.73
N LEU A 144 -4.36 1.77 4.00
CA LEU A 144 -3.96 3.14 3.70
C LEU A 144 -2.97 3.62 4.76
N HIS A 145 -1.89 4.26 4.34
CA HIS A 145 -0.94 4.90 5.24
C HIS A 145 -0.20 6.06 4.56
N LEU A 146 0.52 6.85 5.34
CA LEU A 146 1.33 7.96 4.86
C LEU A 146 2.80 7.70 5.12
N ASP A 147 3.60 7.73 4.06
CA ASP A 147 5.06 7.79 4.19
C ASP A 147 5.48 9.26 4.24
N LYS A 148 5.72 9.75 5.45
CA LYS A 148 6.09 11.15 5.72
C LYS A 148 7.57 11.37 5.42
N THR A 149 7.88 12.49 4.75
CA THR A 149 9.28 12.92 4.59
C THR A 149 9.84 13.37 5.96
N PRO A 150 11.15 13.21 6.21
CA PRO A 150 11.76 13.64 7.45
C PRO A 150 11.71 15.18 7.63
N ASP A 151 11.75 15.92 6.51
CA ASP A 151 11.75 17.36 6.50
C ASP A 151 10.36 17.92 6.21
N LYS A 152 10.09 19.10 6.78
CA LYS A 152 8.87 19.87 6.48
C LYS A 152 9.13 20.87 5.35
N VAL A 153 8.12 21.10 4.52
CA VAL A 153 8.14 22.12 3.47
C VAL A 153 7.22 23.28 3.89
N ASP A 154 7.78 24.47 4.04
CA ASP A 154 7.07 25.67 4.55
C ASP A 154 6.31 25.42 5.86
N GLY A 155 6.91 24.63 6.75
CA GLY A 155 6.31 24.25 8.04
C GLY A 155 5.25 23.15 7.97
N SER A 156 4.86 22.72 6.76
CA SER A 156 3.87 21.66 6.54
C SER A 156 4.51 20.28 6.44
N THR A 157 3.82 19.26 6.91
CA THR A 157 4.18 17.87 6.67
C THR A 157 3.96 17.53 5.21
N VAL A 158 4.94 16.88 4.60
CA VAL A 158 4.86 16.34 3.23
C VAL A 158 4.91 14.83 3.31
N ALA A 159 4.05 14.17 2.57
CA ALA A 159 3.95 12.72 2.57
C ALA A 159 3.55 12.16 1.20
N SER A 160 3.86 10.90 0.98
CA SER A 160 3.25 10.08 -0.07
C SER A 160 2.06 9.32 0.50
N LEU A 161 0.95 9.29 -0.25
CA LEU A 161 -0.18 8.43 0.08
C LEU A 161 0.15 7.02 -0.39
N MET A 162 0.05 6.06 0.51
CA MET A 162 0.36 4.66 0.28
C MET A 162 -0.89 3.80 0.40
N TYR A 163 -0.99 2.78 -0.45
CA TYR A 163 -2.02 1.74 -0.36
C TYR A 163 -1.33 0.37 -0.40
N GLY A 164 -1.21 -0.28 0.75
CA GLY A 164 -0.33 -1.42 0.90
C GLY A 164 1.10 -1.08 0.45
N PRO A 165 1.71 -1.84 -0.48
CA PRO A 165 3.05 -1.56 -1.01
C PRO A 165 3.09 -0.46 -2.07
N LEU A 166 1.93 0.08 -2.48
CA LEU A 166 1.83 0.96 -3.63
C LEU A 166 2.01 2.43 -3.24
N VAL A 167 2.92 3.12 -3.91
CA VAL A 167 2.97 4.58 -3.90
C VAL A 167 1.85 5.09 -4.79
N MET A 168 0.89 5.82 -4.23
CA MET A 168 -0.24 6.39 -4.94
C MET A 168 0.04 7.84 -5.29
N VAL A 169 -0.03 8.17 -6.57
CA VAL A 169 0.31 9.51 -7.07
C VAL A 169 -0.93 10.26 -7.53
N ALA A 170 -1.04 11.52 -7.15
CA ALA A 170 -2.13 12.39 -7.60
C ALA A 170 -1.95 12.71 -9.09
N LYS A 171 -2.96 12.38 -9.90
CA LYS A 171 -3.01 12.74 -11.31
C LYS A 171 -3.41 14.22 -11.46
N ASP A 172 -2.59 15.01 -12.17
CA ASP A 172 -2.88 16.40 -12.47
C ASP A 172 -2.24 16.83 -13.79
N ASP A 173 -3.06 17.36 -14.68
CA ASP A 173 -2.66 17.80 -16.01
C ASP A 173 -2.16 19.26 -16.06
N ARG A 174 -2.07 19.96 -14.91
CA ARG A 174 -1.58 21.34 -14.90
C ARG A 174 -0.15 21.44 -15.40
N GLU A 175 0.05 22.24 -16.43
CA GLU A 175 1.37 22.47 -17.06
C GLU A 175 2.27 23.46 -16.33
N THR A 176 1.72 24.17 -15.34
CA THR A 176 2.45 25.25 -14.67
C THR A 176 3.59 24.70 -13.83
N TYR A 177 4.78 24.96 -14.31
CA TYR A 177 6.05 24.88 -13.60
C TYR A 177 6.06 25.98 -12.52
N VAL A 178 5.20 25.84 -11.51
CA VAL A 178 5.33 26.69 -10.33
C VAL A 178 6.20 25.90 -9.37
N PRO A 179 7.36 26.42 -8.96
CA PRO A 179 8.19 25.73 -8.01
C PRO A 179 7.37 25.43 -6.75
N MET A 180 7.16 24.14 -6.50
CA MET A 180 6.55 23.60 -5.28
C MET A 180 5.06 23.90 -5.03
N ASN A 181 4.20 23.87 -6.02
CA ASN A 181 2.77 23.74 -5.77
C ASN A 181 2.44 22.30 -5.31
N TRP A 182 2.81 22.01 -4.07
CA TRP A 182 2.33 20.83 -3.39
C TRP A 182 0.83 20.98 -3.15
N TYR A 183 0.04 20.00 -3.56
CA TYR A 183 -1.34 19.98 -3.15
C TYR A 183 -1.41 19.85 -1.63
N THR A 184 -2.28 20.62 -1.03
CA THR A 184 -2.63 20.44 0.36
C THR A 184 -3.82 19.47 0.41
N VAL A 185 -3.64 18.36 1.08
CA VAL A 185 -4.67 17.36 1.33
C VAL A 185 -5.00 17.42 2.82
N VAL A 186 -6.29 17.62 3.13
CA VAL A 186 -6.78 17.62 4.50
C VAL A 186 -7.26 16.21 4.81
N LEU A 187 -6.65 15.57 5.80
CA LEU A 187 -6.95 14.20 6.17
C LEU A 187 -7.43 14.14 7.62
N SER A 188 -8.39 13.26 7.91
CA SER A 188 -8.74 12.88 9.28
C SER A 188 -7.62 12.00 9.88
N GLU A 189 -7.64 11.81 11.21
CA GLU A 189 -6.73 10.89 11.90
C GLU A 189 -6.85 9.46 11.37
N ASN A 190 -8.06 9.05 10.95
CA ASN A 190 -8.30 7.81 10.25
C ASN A 190 -8.37 8.08 8.74
N LEU A 191 -7.41 7.58 7.97
CA LEU A 191 -7.34 7.80 6.53
C LEU A 191 -8.56 7.26 5.77
N GLU A 192 -9.14 6.16 6.26
CA GLU A 192 -10.33 5.54 5.67
C GLU A 192 -11.56 6.46 5.71
N ASP A 193 -11.60 7.44 6.63
CA ASP A 193 -12.66 8.44 6.67
C ASP A 193 -12.49 9.55 5.62
N SER A 194 -11.28 9.72 5.07
CA SER A 194 -10.92 10.81 4.14
C SER A 194 -10.58 10.32 2.75
N VAL A 195 -10.22 9.06 2.59
CA VAL A 195 -9.74 8.47 1.33
C VAL A 195 -10.70 7.37 0.90
N GLU A 196 -11.34 7.58 -0.24
CA GLU A 196 -12.19 6.57 -0.86
C GLU A 196 -11.33 5.61 -1.71
N VAL A 197 -11.44 4.32 -1.46
CA VAL A 197 -10.90 3.26 -2.33
C VAL A 197 -11.95 2.94 -3.39
N VAL A 198 -11.77 3.45 -4.59
CA VAL A 198 -12.69 3.22 -5.73
C VAL A 198 -12.43 1.85 -6.35
N THR A 199 -11.16 1.48 -6.48
CA THR A 199 -10.72 0.18 -7.02
C THR A 199 -9.61 -0.37 -6.15
N GLY A 200 -9.75 -1.63 -5.75
CA GLY A 200 -8.76 -2.37 -4.96
C GLY A 200 -7.70 -3.08 -5.81
N PRO A 201 -6.76 -3.78 -5.17
CA PRO A 201 -5.65 -4.45 -5.85
C PRO A 201 -6.06 -5.69 -6.66
N ASP A 202 -7.11 -6.39 -6.25
CA ASP A 202 -7.58 -7.63 -6.88
C ASP A 202 -8.86 -7.39 -7.72
N ALA A 203 -8.90 -6.29 -8.48
CA ALA A 203 -10.06 -5.96 -9.31
C ALA A 203 -10.29 -7.01 -10.42
N GLU A 204 -11.49 -7.57 -10.49
CA GLU A 204 -11.85 -8.66 -11.44
C GLU A 204 -11.70 -8.24 -12.91
N ASP A 205 -11.91 -6.96 -13.21
CA ASP A 205 -11.78 -6.39 -14.57
C ASP A 205 -10.34 -6.02 -14.93
N GLY A 206 -9.39 -6.24 -14.01
CA GLY A 206 -7.98 -5.89 -14.18
C GLY A 206 -7.70 -4.39 -14.12
N SER A 207 -8.63 -3.58 -13.65
CA SER A 207 -8.40 -2.15 -13.43
C SER A 207 -7.34 -1.94 -12.34
N VAL A 208 -6.55 -0.85 -12.49
CA VAL A 208 -5.53 -0.52 -11.49
C VAL A 208 -6.17 0.06 -10.23
N PRO A 209 -5.54 -0.10 -9.05
CA PRO A 209 -5.99 0.55 -7.83
C PRO A 209 -6.20 2.05 -8.02
N HIS A 210 -7.31 2.56 -7.50
CA HIS A 210 -7.69 3.95 -7.65
C HIS A 210 -8.25 4.48 -6.34
N LEU A 211 -7.70 5.60 -5.87
CA LEU A 211 -8.13 6.29 -4.66
C LEU A 211 -8.63 7.70 -5.00
N VAL A 212 -9.54 8.20 -4.18
CA VAL A 212 -10.04 9.58 -4.30
C VAL A 212 -10.01 10.25 -2.92
N THR A 213 -9.42 11.42 -2.85
CA THR A 213 -9.45 12.27 -1.66
C THR A 213 -9.33 13.74 -2.03
N ASN A 214 -10.06 14.62 -1.35
CA ASN A 214 -10.08 16.07 -1.59
C ASN A 214 -10.29 16.46 -3.08
N GLY A 215 -11.06 15.67 -3.82
CA GLY A 215 -11.32 15.88 -5.24
C GLY A 215 -10.14 15.54 -6.17
N LEU A 216 -9.08 14.95 -5.63
CA LEU A 216 -7.92 14.46 -6.39
C LEU A 216 -8.06 12.94 -6.59
N HIS A 217 -7.65 12.49 -7.76
CA HIS A 217 -7.58 11.08 -8.13
C HIS A 217 -6.14 10.58 -8.02
N PHE A 218 -5.95 9.47 -7.33
CA PHE A 218 -4.65 8.86 -7.10
C PHE A 218 -4.59 7.49 -7.75
N TYR A 219 -3.51 7.24 -8.47
CA TYR A 219 -3.23 5.98 -9.15
C TYR A 219 -1.85 5.45 -8.73
N PRO A 220 -1.58 4.14 -8.88
CA PRO A 220 -0.27 3.60 -8.57
C PRO A 220 0.81 4.27 -9.42
N MET A 221 1.95 4.55 -8.83
CA MET A 221 3.04 5.19 -9.53
C MET A 221 3.55 4.41 -10.75
N TYR A 222 3.41 3.08 -10.76
CA TYR A 222 3.80 2.28 -11.93
C TYR A 222 2.90 2.53 -13.14
N ASP A 223 1.65 3.02 -12.93
CA ASP A 223 0.71 3.42 -13.96
C ASP A 223 0.85 4.90 -14.38
N ALA A 224 1.70 5.67 -13.69
CA ALA A 224 1.90 7.09 -13.94
C ALA A 224 2.70 7.34 -15.23
N TYR A 225 2.05 7.11 -16.36
CA TYR A 225 2.62 7.25 -17.69
C TYR A 225 1.75 8.16 -18.57
N ASN A 226 2.38 9.04 -19.36
CA ASN A 226 1.71 10.01 -20.25
C ASN A 226 0.84 11.08 -19.60
N TYR A 227 0.87 11.23 -18.28
CA TYR A 227 0.22 12.33 -17.58
C TYR A 227 1.13 12.93 -16.50
N ARG A 228 0.81 14.16 -16.07
CA ARG A 228 1.50 14.77 -14.93
C ARG A 228 0.99 14.19 -13.62
N TYR A 229 1.88 14.04 -12.65
CA TYR A 229 1.53 13.48 -11.37
C TYR A 229 2.32 14.12 -10.22
N HIS A 230 1.81 13.97 -9.01
CA HIS A 230 2.43 14.37 -7.76
C HIS A 230 2.56 13.15 -6.85
N ALA A 231 3.80 12.76 -6.57
CA ALA A 231 4.09 11.66 -5.65
C ALA A 231 4.01 12.09 -4.18
N TYR A 232 4.14 13.39 -3.92
CA TYR A 232 4.10 13.99 -2.59
C TYR A 232 3.00 15.04 -2.52
N VAL A 233 2.35 15.11 -1.37
CA VAL A 233 1.33 16.12 -1.04
C VAL A 233 1.65 16.75 0.32
N LYS A 234 1.26 18.02 0.52
CA LYS A 234 1.21 18.61 1.86
C LYS A 234 0.02 18.01 2.59
N VAL A 235 0.22 17.56 3.81
CA VAL A 235 -0.82 16.96 4.63
C VAL A 235 -1.19 17.91 5.75
N GLU A 236 -2.48 18.24 5.85
CA GLU A 236 -3.07 18.85 7.03
C GLU A 236 -3.92 17.81 7.74
N GLU A 237 -3.49 17.40 8.92
CA GLU A 237 -4.25 16.48 9.76
C GLU A 237 -5.28 17.30 10.54
N THR A 238 -6.56 17.03 10.32
CA THR A 238 -7.63 17.60 11.15
C THR A 238 -7.70 16.80 12.44
N GLN A 239 -7.41 17.44 13.56
CA GLN A 239 -7.71 16.87 14.87
C GLN A 239 -9.23 16.80 15.03
N SER A 240 -9.72 15.59 15.19
CA SER A 240 -11.11 15.22 15.48
C SER A 240 -12.15 15.81 14.51
N VAL A 241 -12.44 15.08 13.47
CA VAL A 241 -13.80 15.13 12.92
C VAL A 241 -14.72 14.64 14.04
N VAL A 242 -15.60 15.50 14.51
CA VAL A 242 -16.70 15.10 15.39
C VAL A 242 -17.39 13.94 14.66
N ASN A 243 -17.30 12.75 15.23
CA ASN A 243 -17.88 11.55 14.64
C ASN A 243 -19.36 11.82 14.37
N LYS A 244 -19.94 11.23 13.34
CA LYS A 244 -21.33 11.45 12.92
C LYS A 244 -22.32 11.27 14.09
N ASP A 245 -22.03 10.33 15.00
CA ASP A 245 -22.85 10.07 16.19
C ASP A 245 -22.70 11.18 17.24
N GLN A 246 -21.51 11.77 17.36
CA GLN A 246 -21.28 12.94 18.24
C GLN A 246 -21.95 14.19 17.65
N LEU A 247 -21.91 14.36 16.31
CA LEU A 247 -22.61 15.45 15.66
C LEU A 247 -24.11 15.31 15.82
N GLN A 248 -24.65 14.09 15.65
CA GLN A 248 -26.07 13.80 15.86
C GLN A 248 -26.48 14.05 17.32
N SER A 249 -25.68 13.61 18.27
CA SER A 249 -25.92 13.86 19.71
C SER A 249 -25.92 15.36 20.05
N LEU A 250 -25.02 16.16 19.42
CA LEU A 250 -24.99 17.61 19.58
C LEU A 250 -26.23 18.28 18.95
N VAL A 251 -26.66 17.80 17.78
CA VAL A 251 -27.87 18.30 17.10
C VAL A 251 -29.11 17.97 17.94
N ASP A 252 -29.22 16.75 18.46
CA ASP A 252 -30.34 16.31 19.29
C ASP A 252 -30.37 17.11 20.61
N SER A 253 -29.21 17.31 21.27
CA SER A 253 -29.11 18.14 22.48
C SER A 253 -29.47 19.60 22.23
N ALA A 254 -29.08 20.16 21.07
CA ALA A 254 -29.44 21.52 20.69
C ALA A 254 -30.95 21.62 20.37
N ALA A 255 -31.53 20.61 19.73
CA ALA A 255 -32.96 20.55 19.46
C ALA A 255 -33.79 20.49 20.75
N ASP A 256 -33.37 19.66 21.70
CA ASP A 256 -34.02 19.52 23.04
C ASP A 256 -33.93 20.84 23.81
N ALA A 257 -32.77 21.50 23.83
CA ALA A 257 -32.60 22.81 24.48
C ALA A 257 -33.45 23.91 23.83
N LEU A 258 -33.62 23.88 22.51
CA LEU A 258 -34.48 24.82 21.79
C LEU A 258 -35.99 24.51 22.09
N GLN A 259 -36.36 23.26 22.21
CA GLN A 259 -37.72 22.83 22.52
C GLN A 259 -38.10 23.22 23.96
N GLU A 260 -37.17 23.08 24.93
CA GLU A 260 -37.34 23.54 26.31
C GLU A 260 -37.52 25.05 26.43
N ASN A 261 -36.78 25.83 25.62
CA ASN A 261 -36.77 27.29 25.73
C ASN A 261 -37.83 27.98 24.87
N TYR A 262 -38.34 27.37 23.80
CA TYR A 262 -39.23 28.04 22.83
C TYR A 262 -40.55 27.31 22.53
N GLY A 263 -40.79 26.10 23.06
CA GLY A 263 -42.02 25.33 22.89
C GLY A 263 -42.21 24.72 21.49
N GLU A 264 -43.07 23.69 21.39
CA GLU A 264 -43.23 22.83 20.21
C GLU A 264 -43.69 23.53 18.89
N ASP A 265 -44.23 24.73 18.94
CA ASP A 265 -44.94 25.33 17.81
C ASP A 265 -44.06 26.13 16.83
N LYS A 266 -42.72 26.22 17.03
CA LYS A 266 -41.85 27.09 16.23
C LYS A 266 -40.60 26.45 15.60
N ILE A 267 -40.38 25.18 15.78
CA ILE A 267 -39.14 24.53 15.23
C ILE A 267 -39.54 23.48 14.20
N GLY A 268 -39.32 23.82 12.93
CA GLY A 268 -39.37 22.83 11.86
C GLY A 268 -38.18 21.85 11.98
N ARG A 269 -38.46 20.55 11.93
CA ARG A 269 -37.41 19.51 11.96
C ARG A 269 -36.48 19.67 10.75
N ALA A 270 -35.23 20.02 11.00
CA ALA A 270 -34.17 19.88 9.99
C ALA A 270 -33.73 18.41 9.93
N HIS A 271 -33.97 17.78 8.79
CA HIS A 271 -33.30 16.52 8.46
C HIS A 271 -31.99 16.84 7.75
N VAL A 272 -30.89 16.31 8.22
CA VAL A 272 -29.58 16.30 7.56
C VAL A 272 -29.38 14.94 6.90
#